data_ae7d72c69c33ae57cba15afe71cf2ec5
#
_entry.id   ae7d72c69c33ae57cba15afe71cf2ec5
#
_cell.length_a   1.000
_cell.length_b   1.000
_cell.length_c   1.000
_cell.angle_alpha   90.00
_cell.angle_beta   90.00
_cell.angle_gamma   90.00
#
_symmetry.space_group_name_H-M   'P 1'
#
loop_
_entity.id
_entity.type
_entity.pdbx_description
1 polymer ?
#
loop_
_entity_poly.entity_id
_entity_poly.type
_entity_poly.pdbx_seq_one_letter_code
_entity_poly.pdbx_strand_id
1 'polypeptide(L)'
;MLIVNLGEILTNTIFMFIVFNGIIILIVINNGQKMLKRILYVITLFILSTDIVTASDNVIQFLDNKNDEYAAMSNTIWALAELGYQEEKTSELMQSHLKEESFSINAGVAKIPTAFIASYGSGKPIIAILAEMDALPGLSQYAKPERKIFKKEMPGHACGHNLFGTGSIAASVAVKNWLKETGTTGTIRLYGTPAEEGGSGKVYMVRAGLFRDVDIVMHWHPSDRNDASPASSLANRSAKFRFSGVAAHAAAAPEKGRSALDAVESMNYMINLMREHLPETARIHYIITNGGDAPNIVPENAEVYYYVRHPDVDELERIWARVIKVAEAAAIGTETILEYEIMHANRPLLPNLPLANLVSEKLNQVGGVYYNKEETVFAKSLRATIDHPNRDLGSEKNIQPFEE
;
A
#
# COMPACT_ATOMS: atom_id res chain seq x y z
N MET A 1 -25.44 -12.88 -34.12
CA MET A 1 -25.59 -13.23 -35.53
C MET A 1 -25.62 -11.95 -36.33
N LEU A 2 -24.53 -11.61 -36.99
CA LEU A 2 -24.45 -10.45 -37.87
C LEU A 2 -24.55 -10.94 -39.31
N ILE A 3 -25.60 -10.59 -40.01
CA ILE A 3 -25.76 -10.92 -41.44
C ILE A 3 -25.39 -9.62 -42.19
N VAL A 4 -24.26 -9.65 -42.90
CA VAL A 4 -23.87 -8.59 -43.81
C VAL A 4 -24.15 -9.07 -45.22
N ASN A 5 -25.11 -8.43 -45.92
CA ASN A 5 -25.43 -8.73 -47.30
C ASN A 5 -24.62 -7.79 -48.21
N LEU A 6 -23.62 -8.30 -48.87
CA LEU A 6 -22.83 -7.62 -49.91
C LEU A 6 -23.40 -7.97 -51.30
N GLY A 7 -24.71 -7.81 -51.46
CA GLY A 7 -25.37 -7.96 -52.76
C GLY A 7 -25.19 -6.75 -53.60
N GLU A 8 -24.45 -6.87 -54.69
CA GLU A 8 -24.61 -6.20 -56.01
C GLU A 8 -23.34 -6.04 -56.84
N ILE A 9 -22.27 -6.82 -56.58
CA ILE A 9 -21.10 -6.71 -57.48
C ILE A 9 -20.81 -8.01 -58.27
N LEU A 10 -21.38 -9.16 -57.90
CA LEU A 10 -21.24 -10.40 -58.70
C LEU A 10 -22.61 -11.09 -58.75
N THR A 11 -23.23 -11.09 -59.94
CA THR A 11 -24.46 -11.78 -60.23
C THR A 11 -24.34 -13.28 -59.85
N ASN A 12 -25.19 -13.74 -58.92
CA ASN A 12 -25.41 -15.11 -58.50
C ASN A 12 -24.47 -15.75 -57.45
N THR A 13 -23.74 -14.96 -56.65
CA THR A 13 -22.94 -15.54 -55.55
C THR A 13 -23.37 -14.90 -54.22
N ILE A 14 -23.83 -15.70 -53.26
CA ILE A 14 -24.20 -15.26 -51.91
C ILE A 14 -23.08 -15.70 -50.94
N PHE A 15 -22.52 -14.72 -50.22
CA PHE A 15 -21.58 -14.96 -49.13
C PHE A 15 -22.33 -14.82 -47.80
N MET A 16 -22.30 -15.88 -47.00
CA MET A 16 -22.86 -15.86 -45.65
C MET A 16 -21.77 -16.12 -44.65
N PHE A 17 -21.62 -15.18 -43.72
CA PHE A 17 -20.70 -15.34 -42.59
C PHE A 17 -21.50 -15.73 -41.36
N ILE A 18 -21.15 -16.83 -40.74
CA ILE A 18 -21.69 -17.26 -39.47
C ILE A 18 -20.55 -17.19 -38.46
N VAL A 19 -20.72 -16.35 -37.41
CA VAL A 19 -19.77 -16.28 -36.29
C VAL A 19 -20.38 -17.01 -35.12
N PHE A 20 -19.71 -18.05 -34.66
CA PHE A 20 -20.10 -18.81 -33.50
C PHE A 20 -18.83 -19.13 -32.69
N ASN A 21 -18.79 -18.68 -31.44
CA ASN A 21 -17.65 -18.85 -30.53
C ASN A 21 -16.27 -18.48 -31.14
N GLY A 22 -16.17 -17.32 -31.79
CA GLY A 22 -14.91 -16.85 -32.39
C GLY A 22 -14.54 -17.53 -33.74
N ILE A 23 -15.32 -18.46 -34.24
CA ILE A 23 -15.11 -19.14 -35.54
C ILE A 23 -15.93 -18.43 -36.61
N ILE A 24 -15.26 -17.91 -37.64
CA ILE A 24 -15.92 -17.33 -38.83
C ILE A 24 -16.04 -18.43 -39.87
N ILE A 25 -17.27 -18.86 -40.13
CA ILE A 25 -17.57 -19.81 -41.23
C ILE A 25 -18.03 -19.03 -42.43
N LEU A 26 -17.26 -19.04 -43.50
CA LEU A 26 -17.64 -18.47 -44.79
C LEU A 26 -18.34 -19.54 -45.63
N ILE A 27 -19.63 -19.35 -45.86
CA ILE A 27 -20.42 -20.20 -46.78
C ILE A 27 -20.58 -19.44 -48.08
N VAL A 28 -20.03 -19.98 -49.16
CA VAL A 28 -20.16 -19.45 -50.50
C VAL A 28 -21.21 -20.28 -51.27
N ILE A 29 -22.32 -19.70 -51.64
CA ILE A 29 -23.38 -20.33 -52.40
C ILE A 29 -23.36 -19.75 -53.81
N ASN A 30 -23.04 -20.58 -54.81
CA ASN A 30 -23.08 -20.18 -56.22
C ASN A 30 -24.30 -20.76 -56.92
N ASN A 31 -25.17 -19.94 -57.45
CA ASN A 31 -26.46 -20.30 -58.09
C ASN A 31 -26.36 -20.41 -59.61
N GLY A 32 -25.24 -20.83 -60.16
CA GLY A 32 -25.07 -20.96 -61.65
C GLY A 32 -24.70 -22.31 -62.16
N GLN A 33 -25.65 -23.05 -62.58
CA GLN A 33 -25.78 -24.14 -63.59
C GLN A 33 -26.17 -25.52 -63.09
N LYS A 34 -27.01 -26.13 -63.94
CA LYS A 34 -27.69 -27.41 -63.81
C LYS A 34 -26.71 -28.58 -63.63
N MET A 35 -27.08 -29.42 -62.69
CA MET A 35 -26.75 -30.85 -62.58
C MET A 35 -25.29 -31.28 -62.49
N LEU A 36 -25.04 -31.91 -61.39
CA LEU A 36 -24.00 -32.82 -60.94
C LEU A 36 -22.82 -32.20 -60.17
N LYS A 37 -22.82 -32.66 -58.94
CA LYS A 37 -21.79 -32.56 -57.89
C LYS A 37 -21.85 -31.28 -57.06
N ARG A 38 -22.62 -31.38 -55.99
CA ARG A 38 -22.38 -30.61 -54.78
C ARG A 38 -20.99 -30.93 -54.26
N ILE A 39 -20.00 -30.15 -54.63
CA ILE A 39 -18.72 -30.10 -53.90
C ILE A 39 -18.92 -29.12 -52.76
N LEU A 40 -19.24 -29.71 -51.61
CA LEU A 40 -19.19 -29.01 -50.36
C LEU A 40 -17.71 -28.81 -50.05
N TYR A 41 -17.10 -27.69 -50.45
CA TYR A 41 -15.82 -27.29 -49.89
C TYR A 41 -16.08 -26.81 -48.46
N VAL A 42 -16.14 -27.75 -47.52
CA VAL A 42 -15.85 -27.48 -46.13
C VAL A 42 -14.34 -27.30 -46.09
N ILE A 43 -13.90 -26.06 -46.29
CA ILE A 43 -12.59 -25.67 -45.79
C ILE A 43 -12.77 -25.68 -44.28
N THR A 44 -12.58 -26.84 -43.68
CA THR A 44 -12.27 -26.94 -42.27
C THR A 44 -10.88 -26.34 -42.15
N LEU A 45 -10.81 -25.02 -42.02
CA LEU A 45 -9.65 -24.43 -41.38
C LEU A 45 -9.66 -25.07 -40.00
N PHE A 46 -8.80 -26.08 -39.79
CA PHE A 46 -8.28 -26.40 -38.51
C PHE A 46 -7.48 -25.16 -38.10
N ILE A 47 -8.18 -24.14 -37.63
CA ILE A 47 -7.58 -23.24 -36.64
C ILE A 47 -7.34 -24.22 -35.49
N LEU A 48 -6.12 -24.73 -35.37
CA LEU A 48 -5.60 -25.09 -34.08
C LEU A 48 -6.16 -24.02 -33.16
N SER A 49 -6.97 -24.42 -32.20
CA SER A 49 -7.29 -23.59 -31.05
C SER A 49 -5.97 -23.43 -30.33
N THR A 50 -5.09 -22.59 -30.87
CA THR A 50 -4.19 -21.83 -30.04
C THR A 50 -5.17 -20.99 -29.24
N ASP A 51 -5.40 -21.37 -27.99
CA ASP A 51 -5.96 -20.45 -27.03
C ASP A 51 -5.25 -19.12 -27.29
N ILE A 52 -6.02 -18.11 -27.70
CA ILE A 52 -5.48 -16.76 -27.87
C ILE A 52 -5.20 -16.34 -26.44
N VAL A 53 -4.01 -16.72 -25.94
CA VAL A 53 -3.51 -16.25 -24.66
C VAL A 53 -3.47 -14.74 -24.79
N THR A 54 -4.33 -14.07 -24.04
CA THR A 54 -4.34 -12.61 -24.06
C THR A 54 -3.06 -12.10 -23.40
N ALA A 55 -2.66 -10.89 -23.72
CA ALA A 55 -1.49 -10.27 -23.06
C ALA A 55 -1.63 -10.22 -21.53
N SER A 56 -2.86 -10.19 -21.02
CA SER A 56 -3.14 -10.30 -19.59
C SER A 56 -2.89 -11.70 -19.03
N ASP A 57 -3.19 -12.75 -19.78
CA ASP A 57 -2.97 -14.14 -19.35
C ASP A 57 -1.46 -14.42 -19.23
N ASN A 58 -0.64 -13.88 -20.14
CA ASN A 58 0.82 -13.98 -20.05
C ASN A 58 1.37 -13.30 -18.78
N VAL A 59 0.80 -12.16 -18.37
CA VAL A 59 1.20 -11.45 -17.14
C VAL A 59 0.89 -12.30 -15.90
N ILE A 60 -0.32 -12.87 -15.82
CA ILE A 60 -0.73 -13.71 -14.69
C ILE A 60 0.15 -14.98 -14.64
N GLN A 61 0.32 -15.66 -15.76
CA GLN A 61 1.16 -16.87 -15.85
C GLN A 61 2.63 -16.57 -15.46
N PHE A 62 3.16 -15.41 -15.84
CA PHE A 62 4.50 -14.99 -15.40
C PHE A 62 4.58 -14.88 -13.88
N LEU A 63 3.61 -14.24 -13.24
CA LEU A 63 3.56 -14.07 -11.79
C LEU A 63 3.43 -15.44 -11.08
N ASP A 64 2.57 -16.32 -11.57
CA ASP A 64 2.40 -17.66 -11.03
C ASP A 64 3.70 -18.47 -11.09
N ASN A 65 4.44 -18.40 -12.22
CA ASN A 65 5.71 -19.08 -12.40
C ASN A 65 6.83 -18.53 -11.48
N LYS A 66 6.69 -17.30 -10.97
CA LYS A 66 7.64 -16.62 -10.11
C LYS A 66 7.21 -16.59 -8.64
N ASN A 67 6.10 -17.25 -8.30
CA ASN A 67 5.53 -17.23 -6.95
C ASN A 67 6.54 -17.61 -5.86
N ASP A 68 7.29 -18.69 -6.04
CA ASP A 68 8.26 -19.16 -5.04
C ASP A 68 9.41 -18.17 -4.85
N GLU A 69 9.88 -17.52 -5.92
CA GLU A 69 10.92 -16.51 -5.87
C GLU A 69 10.47 -15.29 -5.07
N TYR A 70 9.27 -14.77 -5.35
CA TYR A 70 8.73 -13.63 -4.62
C TYR A 70 8.31 -13.97 -3.19
N ALA A 71 7.82 -15.20 -2.94
CA ALA A 71 7.57 -15.67 -1.59
C ALA A 71 8.86 -15.72 -0.76
N ALA A 72 9.98 -16.20 -1.34
CA ALA A 72 11.28 -16.20 -0.69
C ALA A 72 11.79 -14.78 -0.39
N MET A 73 11.61 -13.83 -1.32
CA MET A 73 11.95 -12.42 -1.11
C MET A 73 11.15 -11.83 0.05
N SER A 74 9.82 -12.00 0.05
CA SER A 74 8.95 -11.52 1.12
C SER A 74 9.34 -12.08 2.49
N ASN A 75 9.67 -13.38 2.57
CA ASN A 75 10.13 -14.02 3.79
C ASN A 75 11.50 -13.48 4.26
N THR A 76 12.37 -13.12 3.31
CA THR A 76 13.68 -12.50 3.63
C THR A 76 13.47 -11.11 4.23
N ILE A 77 12.62 -10.28 3.63
CA ILE A 77 12.27 -8.96 4.16
C ILE A 77 11.60 -9.09 5.53
N TRP A 78 10.68 -10.05 5.69
CA TRP A 78 10.03 -10.33 6.97
C TRP A 78 11.04 -10.69 8.07
N ALA A 79 12.08 -11.43 7.74
CA ALA A 79 13.13 -11.81 8.70
C ALA A 79 14.09 -10.65 9.02
N LEU A 80 14.33 -9.73 8.08
CA LEU A 80 15.14 -8.52 8.31
C LEU A 80 14.45 -7.56 9.26
N ALA A 81 13.16 -7.32 9.06
CA ALA A 81 12.29 -6.50 9.92
C ALA A 81 12.94 -5.17 10.35
N GLU A 82 13.43 -4.38 9.41
CA GLU A 82 14.12 -3.12 9.64
C GLU A 82 13.14 -1.98 9.87
N LEU A 83 13.44 -1.10 10.84
CA LEU A 83 12.61 0.07 11.14
C LEU A 83 12.76 1.17 10.09
N GLY A 84 11.78 2.05 10.04
CA GLY A 84 11.77 3.20 9.14
C GLY A 84 13.07 4.02 9.18
N TYR A 85 13.58 4.39 8.01
CA TYR A 85 14.89 5.00 7.74
C TYR A 85 16.10 4.11 8.04
N GLN A 86 15.93 2.87 8.47
CA GLN A 86 16.97 1.89 8.77
C GLN A 86 16.85 0.65 7.87
N GLU A 87 16.03 0.68 6.83
CA GLU A 87 15.74 -0.44 5.93
C GLU A 87 16.88 -0.67 4.93
N GLU A 88 18.14 -0.70 5.40
CA GLU A 88 19.33 -0.74 4.54
C GLU A 88 19.38 -2.03 3.71
N LYS A 89 19.25 -3.18 4.36
CA LYS A 89 19.32 -4.50 3.71
C LYS A 89 18.09 -4.79 2.88
N THR A 90 16.92 -4.38 3.35
CA THR A 90 15.66 -4.51 2.62
C THR A 90 15.73 -3.69 1.33
N SER A 91 16.14 -2.42 1.41
CA SER A 91 16.31 -1.55 0.26
C SER A 91 17.34 -2.09 -0.73
N GLU A 92 18.50 -2.58 -0.23
CA GLU A 92 19.53 -3.19 -1.06
C GLU A 92 19.04 -4.45 -1.80
N LEU A 93 18.32 -5.33 -1.11
CA LEU A 93 17.70 -6.53 -1.69
C LEU A 93 16.75 -6.16 -2.84
N MET A 94 15.85 -5.22 -2.58
CA MET A 94 14.87 -4.76 -3.57
C MET A 94 15.55 -4.12 -4.78
N GLN A 95 16.53 -3.24 -4.57
CA GLN A 95 17.28 -2.58 -5.63
C GLN A 95 18.10 -3.58 -6.46
N SER A 96 18.75 -4.56 -5.82
CA SER A 96 19.55 -5.58 -6.49
C SER A 96 18.69 -6.42 -7.43
N HIS A 97 17.55 -6.90 -6.96
CA HIS A 97 16.61 -7.66 -7.77
C HIS A 97 16.11 -6.84 -8.98
N LEU A 98 15.71 -5.59 -8.77
CA LEU A 98 15.24 -4.72 -9.86
C LEU A 98 16.37 -4.40 -10.87
N LYS A 99 17.60 -4.28 -10.41
CA LYS A 99 18.77 -4.09 -11.30
C LYS A 99 19.03 -5.34 -12.15
N GLU A 100 18.92 -6.54 -11.57
CA GLU A 100 19.01 -7.82 -12.29
C GLU A 100 17.90 -7.92 -13.35
N GLU A 101 16.71 -7.43 -13.03
CA GLU A 101 15.58 -7.29 -13.94
C GLU A 101 15.69 -6.10 -14.91
N SER A 102 16.87 -5.50 -15.03
CA SER A 102 17.18 -4.43 -16.00
C SER A 102 16.51 -3.09 -15.76
N PHE A 103 16.07 -2.80 -14.54
CA PHE A 103 15.66 -1.45 -14.16
C PHE A 103 16.87 -0.54 -13.94
N SER A 104 16.75 0.73 -14.30
CA SER A 104 17.68 1.78 -13.93
C SER A 104 17.37 2.26 -12.51
N ILE A 105 18.34 2.19 -11.60
CA ILE A 105 18.17 2.51 -10.18
C ILE A 105 18.72 3.91 -9.88
N ASN A 106 17.91 4.74 -9.22
CA ASN A 106 18.31 6.01 -8.62
C ASN A 106 18.11 5.89 -7.09
N ALA A 107 19.20 5.62 -6.37
CA ALA A 107 19.19 5.39 -4.92
C ALA A 107 19.45 6.68 -4.13
N GLY A 108 19.05 6.70 -2.84
CA GLY A 108 19.29 7.82 -1.92
C GLY A 108 18.49 9.07 -2.28
N VAL A 109 17.37 8.92 -2.96
CA VAL A 109 16.52 10.04 -3.37
C VAL A 109 15.92 10.78 -2.16
N ALA A 110 15.58 12.05 -2.35
CA ALA A 110 15.05 12.92 -1.28
C ALA A 110 15.97 13.03 -0.05
N LYS A 111 17.27 12.71 -0.18
CA LYS A 111 18.27 12.62 0.91
C LYS A 111 17.94 11.54 1.95
N ILE A 112 17.19 10.52 1.57
CA ILE A 112 16.87 9.35 2.40
C ILE A 112 17.68 8.19 1.83
N PRO A 113 18.69 7.65 2.55
CA PRO A 113 19.57 6.60 2.04
C PRO A 113 18.85 5.35 1.55
N THR A 114 17.76 4.96 2.20
CA THR A 114 16.96 3.76 1.91
C THR A 114 15.89 3.98 0.84
N ALA A 115 15.59 5.25 0.45
CA ALA A 115 14.65 5.55 -0.63
C ALA A 115 15.30 5.41 -2.01
N PHE A 116 14.56 4.86 -2.97
CA PHE A 116 15.03 4.71 -4.33
C PHE A 116 13.90 4.78 -5.36
N ILE A 117 14.27 5.01 -6.62
CA ILE A 117 13.39 4.89 -7.78
C ILE A 117 14.03 3.94 -8.77
N ALA A 118 13.27 2.91 -9.16
CA ALA A 118 13.65 1.98 -10.23
C ALA A 118 12.79 2.26 -11.46
N SER A 119 13.40 2.49 -12.62
CA SER A 119 12.68 2.88 -13.84
C SER A 119 12.98 1.93 -14.99
N TYR A 120 11.94 1.60 -15.77
CA TYR A 120 12.06 0.85 -17.01
C TYR A 120 11.13 1.43 -18.10
N GLY A 121 11.55 1.34 -19.36
CA GLY A 121 10.81 1.87 -20.50
C GLY A 121 11.14 3.33 -20.78
N SER A 122 10.39 3.95 -21.68
CA SER A 122 10.55 5.34 -22.04
C SER A 122 9.25 5.94 -22.57
N GLY A 123 9.14 7.27 -22.46
CA GLY A 123 7.93 7.98 -22.90
C GLY A 123 6.78 7.91 -21.91
N LYS A 124 5.63 8.39 -22.36
CA LYS A 124 4.39 8.45 -21.58
C LYS A 124 3.43 7.33 -21.98
N PRO A 125 2.53 6.92 -21.06
CA PRO A 125 2.39 7.42 -19.68
C PRO A 125 3.54 6.99 -18.76
N ILE A 126 3.79 7.77 -17.70
CA ILE A 126 4.67 7.40 -16.60
C ILE A 126 3.80 6.92 -15.45
N ILE A 127 3.88 5.63 -15.16
CA ILE A 127 3.12 4.98 -14.09
C ILE A 127 4.05 4.65 -12.95
N ALA A 128 3.72 5.15 -11.76
CA ALA A 128 4.42 4.84 -10.52
C ALA A 128 3.71 3.74 -9.73
N ILE A 129 4.49 2.80 -9.19
CA ILE A 129 4.04 1.83 -8.20
C ILE A 129 4.80 2.12 -6.91
N LEU A 130 4.09 2.25 -5.79
CA LEU A 130 4.71 2.47 -4.48
C LEU A 130 5.05 1.12 -3.84
N ALA A 131 6.13 1.10 -3.05
CA ALA A 131 6.62 -0.08 -2.33
C ALA A 131 7.10 0.31 -0.93
N GLU A 132 6.26 0.10 0.08
CA GLU A 132 6.61 0.24 1.47
C GLU A 132 7.45 -0.95 1.92
N MET A 133 8.31 -0.75 2.94
CA MET A 133 9.31 -1.75 3.29
C MET A 133 9.72 -1.77 4.77
N ASP A 134 9.20 -0.83 5.59
CA ASP A 134 9.55 -0.70 7.00
C ASP A 134 8.72 -1.61 7.91
N ALA A 135 9.31 -2.00 9.05
CA ALA A 135 8.69 -2.80 10.09
C ALA A 135 8.28 -1.95 11.29
N LEU A 136 7.42 -2.50 12.13
CA LEU A 136 6.94 -1.90 13.38
C LEU A 136 7.81 -2.30 14.57
N PRO A 137 8.08 -1.39 15.53
CA PRO A 137 8.90 -1.68 16.70
C PRO A 137 8.22 -2.66 17.66
N GLY A 138 9.01 -3.58 18.23
CA GLY A 138 8.58 -4.47 19.32
C GLY A 138 7.60 -5.59 18.91
N LEU A 139 7.39 -5.84 17.63
CA LEU A 139 6.40 -6.79 17.12
C LEU A 139 7.00 -8.05 16.48
N SER A 140 8.25 -8.40 16.87
CA SER A 140 8.89 -9.62 16.36
C SER A 140 8.15 -10.88 16.82
N GLN A 141 7.99 -11.83 15.91
CA GLN A 141 7.44 -13.14 16.23
C GLN A 141 7.99 -14.23 15.29
N TYR A 142 7.88 -15.49 15.71
CA TYR A 142 8.12 -16.61 14.83
C TYR A 142 7.02 -16.74 13.76
N ALA A 143 7.39 -17.21 12.58
CA ALA A 143 6.44 -17.55 11.52
C ALA A 143 5.69 -18.86 11.89
N LYS A 144 4.81 -18.77 12.89
CA LYS A 144 4.02 -19.88 13.43
C LYS A 144 2.59 -19.42 13.72
N PRO A 145 1.62 -20.31 13.65
CA PRO A 145 0.23 -19.99 13.93
C PRO A 145 -0.06 -19.91 15.44
N GLU A 146 0.81 -19.26 16.17
CA GLU A 146 0.72 -19.02 17.62
C GLU A 146 1.40 -17.70 17.97
N ARG A 147 0.95 -17.03 19.03
CA ARG A 147 1.64 -15.85 19.54
C ARG A 147 2.94 -16.25 20.21
N LYS A 148 4.05 -16.15 19.50
CA LYS A 148 5.37 -16.49 20.00
C LYS A 148 6.40 -15.45 19.59
N ILE A 149 6.82 -14.64 20.54
CA ILE A 149 7.82 -13.60 20.36
C ILE A 149 9.16 -14.24 19.97
N PHE A 150 9.77 -13.75 18.88
CA PHE A 150 11.12 -14.20 18.47
C PHE A 150 12.18 -13.64 19.41
N LYS A 151 12.18 -12.33 19.60
CA LYS A 151 13.06 -11.64 20.55
C LYS A 151 12.37 -10.37 21.04
N LYS A 152 12.36 -10.17 22.36
CA LYS A 152 11.73 -8.99 22.97
C LYS A 152 12.32 -7.70 22.38
N GLU A 153 11.47 -6.72 22.13
CA GLU A 153 11.83 -5.39 21.61
C GLU A 153 12.33 -5.35 20.15
N MET A 154 12.54 -6.50 19.49
CA MET A 154 12.86 -6.51 18.07
C MET A 154 11.65 -6.11 17.21
N PRO A 155 11.88 -5.45 16.06
CA PRO A 155 10.82 -5.11 15.12
C PRO A 155 10.21 -6.36 14.46
N GLY A 156 9.01 -6.16 13.85
CA GLY A 156 8.35 -7.19 13.06
C GLY A 156 7.38 -6.58 12.05
N HIS A 157 7.18 -7.28 10.93
CA HIS A 157 6.26 -6.86 9.87
C HIS A 157 4.80 -7.17 10.20
N ALA A 158 4.23 -6.47 11.16
CA ALA A 158 2.82 -6.65 11.54
C ALA A 158 1.84 -5.93 10.59
N CYS A 159 2.31 -4.94 9.84
CA CYS A 159 1.53 -4.22 8.83
C CYS A 159 1.62 -4.87 7.43
N GLY A 160 2.53 -5.84 7.22
CA GLY A 160 2.65 -6.58 5.98
C GLY A 160 3.46 -5.87 4.88
N HIS A 161 4.32 -4.90 5.22
CA HIS A 161 5.14 -4.20 4.22
C HIS A 161 6.14 -5.11 3.51
N ASN A 162 6.51 -6.24 4.09
CA ASN A 162 7.27 -7.30 3.39
C ASN A 162 6.49 -7.86 2.18
N LEU A 163 5.17 -8.01 2.30
CA LEU A 163 4.29 -8.39 1.19
C LEU A 163 4.10 -7.23 0.22
N PHE A 164 3.89 -6.03 0.76
CA PHE A 164 3.67 -4.82 -0.03
C PHE A 164 4.85 -4.54 -0.97
N GLY A 165 6.06 -4.44 -0.42
CA GLY A 165 7.27 -4.19 -1.21
C GLY A 165 7.49 -5.26 -2.28
N THR A 166 7.39 -6.53 -1.90
CA THR A 166 7.59 -7.66 -2.82
C THR A 166 6.54 -7.72 -3.93
N GLY A 167 5.25 -7.57 -3.59
CA GLY A 167 4.17 -7.58 -4.58
C GLY A 167 4.28 -6.43 -5.58
N SER A 168 4.71 -5.26 -5.11
CA SER A 168 4.96 -4.10 -5.98
C SER A 168 6.14 -4.33 -6.94
N ILE A 169 7.20 -5.01 -6.49
CA ILE A 169 8.31 -5.45 -7.36
C ILE A 169 7.80 -6.43 -8.41
N ALA A 170 7.08 -7.47 -8.00
CA ALA A 170 6.54 -8.48 -8.89
C ALA A 170 5.68 -7.85 -10.00
N ALA A 171 4.76 -6.95 -9.61
CA ALA A 171 3.93 -6.20 -10.54
C ALA A 171 4.76 -5.34 -11.52
N SER A 172 5.79 -4.64 -11.02
CA SER A 172 6.67 -3.80 -11.85
C SER A 172 7.46 -4.62 -12.87
N VAL A 173 7.97 -5.79 -12.48
CA VAL A 173 8.70 -6.71 -13.37
C VAL A 173 7.76 -7.31 -14.41
N ALA A 174 6.54 -7.67 -14.02
CA ALA A 174 5.53 -8.18 -14.94
C ALA A 174 5.15 -7.13 -16.01
N VAL A 175 4.93 -5.88 -15.60
CA VAL A 175 4.68 -4.75 -16.53
C VAL A 175 5.89 -4.49 -17.42
N LYS A 176 7.11 -4.54 -16.90
CA LYS A 176 8.35 -4.42 -17.69
C LYS A 176 8.40 -5.49 -18.80
N ASN A 177 8.10 -6.74 -18.47
CA ASN A 177 8.08 -7.83 -19.45
C ASN A 177 7.00 -7.59 -20.52
N TRP A 178 5.81 -7.19 -20.11
CA TRP A 178 4.73 -6.83 -21.02
C TRP A 178 5.13 -5.68 -21.98
N LEU A 179 5.74 -4.60 -21.47
CA LEU A 179 6.25 -3.49 -22.30
C LEU A 179 7.26 -3.99 -23.35
N LYS A 180 8.18 -4.90 -22.92
CA LYS A 180 9.21 -5.47 -23.81
C LYS A 180 8.59 -6.37 -24.90
N GLU A 181 7.63 -7.20 -24.54
CA GLU A 181 6.99 -8.16 -25.45
C GLU A 181 6.08 -7.47 -26.48
N THR A 182 5.33 -6.46 -26.04
CA THR A 182 4.38 -5.74 -26.88
C THR A 182 5.00 -4.59 -27.67
N GLY A 183 6.18 -4.13 -27.28
CA GLY A 183 6.77 -2.89 -27.83
C GLY A 183 5.98 -1.62 -27.48
N THR A 184 5.10 -1.70 -26.48
CA THR A 184 4.28 -0.55 -26.05
C THR A 184 5.15 0.54 -25.44
N THR A 185 4.92 1.78 -25.84
CA THR A 185 5.60 2.95 -25.27
C THR A 185 5.02 3.29 -23.91
N GLY A 186 5.87 3.57 -22.95
CA GLY A 186 5.51 3.97 -21.60
C GLY A 186 6.66 3.74 -20.62
N THR A 187 6.53 4.30 -19.45
CA THR A 187 7.53 4.16 -18.37
C THR A 187 6.87 3.61 -17.12
N ILE A 188 7.40 2.51 -16.59
CA ILE A 188 7.06 2.01 -15.26
C ILE A 188 8.14 2.44 -14.27
N ARG A 189 7.75 3.02 -13.14
CA ARG A 189 8.64 3.38 -12.04
C ARG A 189 8.17 2.73 -10.75
N LEU A 190 9.03 1.97 -10.11
CA LEU A 190 8.81 1.55 -8.73
C LEU A 190 9.51 2.53 -7.80
N TYR A 191 8.79 3.01 -6.81
CA TYR A 191 9.29 3.89 -5.75
C TYR A 191 9.42 3.09 -4.47
N GLY A 192 10.65 2.80 -4.03
CA GLY A 192 10.92 2.29 -2.69
C GLY A 192 10.70 3.43 -1.68
N THR A 193 9.63 3.31 -0.90
CA THR A 193 9.14 4.37 -0.03
C THR A 193 9.31 3.98 1.45
N PRO A 194 10.47 4.32 2.06
CA PRO A 194 10.78 3.95 3.44
C PRO A 194 9.96 4.74 4.46
N ALA A 195 9.98 4.24 5.70
CA ALA A 195 9.50 4.92 6.90
C ALA A 195 8.03 5.37 6.82
N GLU A 196 7.12 4.50 6.38
CA GLU A 196 5.69 4.79 6.39
C GLU A 196 5.16 4.88 7.82
N GLU A 197 5.55 3.92 8.68
CA GLU A 197 5.00 3.68 10.02
C GLU A 197 5.27 4.81 11.03
N GLY A 198 6.14 5.73 10.76
CA GLY A 198 6.41 6.80 11.72
C GLY A 198 7.27 7.94 11.20
N GLY A 199 7.77 7.85 9.98
CA GLY A 199 8.71 8.82 9.42
C GLY A 199 8.18 9.63 8.24
N SER A 200 7.08 9.20 7.60
CA SER A 200 6.48 9.87 6.43
C SER A 200 7.44 10.06 5.25
N GLY A 201 8.22 9.03 4.90
CA GLY A 201 9.23 9.11 3.83
C GLY A 201 8.67 9.63 2.51
N LYS A 202 7.43 9.24 2.15
CA LYS A 202 6.74 9.72 0.94
C LYS A 202 6.56 11.24 0.92
N VAL A 203 6.36 11.89 2.06
CA VAL A 203 6.22 13.35 2.15
C VAL A 203 7.51 14.05 1.70
N TYR A 204 8.67 13.53 2.11
CA TYR A 204 9.96 14.06 1.68
C TYR A 204 10.19 13.82 0.19
N MET A 205 9.79 12.66 -0.33
CA MET A 205 9.88 12.35 -1.76
C MET A 205 9.00 13.29 -2.60
N VAL A 206 7.78 13.60 -2.14
CA VAL A 206 6.90 14.59 -2.79
C VAL A 206 7.52 15.99 -2.74
N ARG A 207 8.06 16.42 -1.61
CA ARG A 207 8.76 17.72 -1.46
C ARG A 207 9.97 17.84 -2.39
N ALA A 208 10.69 16.74 -2.59
CA ALA A 208 11.79 16.67 -3.55
C ALA A 208 11.34 16.70 -5.02
N GLY A 209 10.03 16.70 -5.29
CA GLY A 209 9.45 16.78 -6.63
C GLY A 209 9.55 15.50 -7.46
N LEU A 210 9.75 14.35 -6.80
CA LEU A 210 9.99 13.07 -7.48
C LEU A 210 8.77 12.52 -8.23
N PHE A 211 7.59 13.08 -8.01
CA PHE A 211 6.33 12.66 -8.65
C PHE A 211 5.79 13.68 -9.66
N ARG A 212 6.51 14.79 -9.95
CA ARG A 212 5.99 15.89 -10.78
C ARG A 212 5.65 15.50 -12.21
N ASP A 213 6.37 14.54 -12.78
CA ASP A 213 6.21 14.07 -14.15
C ASP A 213 5.42 12.77 -14.26
N VAL A 214 4.98 12.21 -13.11
CA VAL A 214 4.18 10.97 -13.03
C VAL A 214 2.74 11.27 -13.43
N ASP A 215 2.19 10.44 -14.32
CA ASP A 215 0.82 10.56 -14.79
C ASP A 215 -0.17 9.79 -13.90
N ILE A 216 0.25 8.62 -13.37
CA ILE A 216 -0.57 7.72 -12.54
C ILE A 216 0.28 7.16 -11.41
N VAL A 217 -0.29 7.14 -10.20
CA VAL A 217 0.31 6.44 -9.04
C VAL A 217 -0.59 5.30 -8.63
N MET A 218 -0.03 4.09 -8.59
CA MET A 218 -0.70 2.88 -8.11
C MET A 218 -0.15 2.53 -6.73
N HIS A 219 -1.08 2.18 -5.85
CA HIS A 219 -0.80 1.80 -4.47
C HIS A 219 -1.73 0.66 -4.06
N TRP A 220 -1.25 -0.25 -3.24
CA TRP A 220 -2.05 -1.27 -2.59
C TRP A 220 -1.58 -1.46 -1.15
N HIS A 221 -2.34 -2.15 -0.33
CA HIS A 221 -1.92 -2.45 1.03
C HIS A 221 -2.47 -3.82 1.47
N PRO A 222 -1.67 -4.67 2.12
CA PRO A 222 -2.15 -5.90 2.74
C PRO A 222 -3.33 -5.64 3.69
N SER A 223 -4.39 -6.44 3.57
CA SER A 223 -5.61 -6.30 4.36
C SER A 223 -6.28 -7.67 4.58
N ASP A 224 -7.40 -7.68 5.29
CA ASP A 224 -8.22 -8.86 5.55
C ASP A 224 -9.25 -9.14 4.44
N ARG A 225 -9.16 -8.45 3.29
CA ARG A 225 -10.08 -8.55 2.17
C ARG A 225 -9.44 -8.15 0.85
N ASN A 226 -10.01 -8.67 -0.25
CA ASN A 226 -9.68 -8.24 -1.61
C ASN A 226 -10.68 -7.13 -2.00
N ASP A 227 -10.27 -5.88 -1.96
CA ASP A 227 -11.11 -4.71 -2.14
C ASP A 227 -10.39 -3.65 -2.96
N ALA A 228 -11.10 -3.01 -3.87
CA ALA A 228 -10.60 -1.89 -4.66
C ALA A 228 -11.49 -0.64 -4.51
N SER A 229 -12.40 -0.63 -3.55
CA SER A 229 -13.26 0.53 -3.30
C SER A 229 -12.43 1.77 -2.94
N PRO A 230 -12.76 2.93 -3.49
CA PRO A 230 -11.94 4.14 -3.39
C PRO A 230 -12.13 4.84 -2.04
N ALA A 231 -11.63 4.22 -0.99
CA ALA A 231 -11.70 4.80 0.34
C ALA A 231 -10.61 5.86 0.56
N SER A 232 -10.96 6.94 1.28
CA SER A 232 -10.01 7.90 1.81
C SER A 232 -9.44 7.39 3.14
N SER A 233 -8.36 8.02 3.60
CA SER A 233 -7.75 7.79 4.91
C SER A 233 -7.85 9.04 5.79
N LEU A 234 -7.43 8.95 7.06
CA LEU A 234 -7.36 10.12 7.91
C LEU A 234 -6.08 10.91 7.63
N ALA A 235 -6.21 12.23 7.50
CA ALA A 235 -5.06 13.13 7.65
C ALA A 235 -4.49 13.00 9.06
N ASN A 236 -3.18 13.17 9.19
CA ASN A 236 -2.48 12.98 10.45
C ASN A 236 -1.46 14.10 10.69
N ARG A 237 -1.42 14.61 11.93
CA ARG A 237 -0.31 15.38 12.46
C ARG A 237 0.17 14.77 13.75
N SER A 238 1.48 14.74 13.92
CA SER A 238 2.07 14.27 15.16
C SER A 238 3.29 15.10 15.57
N ALA A 239 3.48 15.24 16.87
CA ALA A 239 4.64 15.91 17.42
C ALA A 239 5.00 15.36 18.80
N LYS A 240 6.28 15.46 19.11
CA LYS A 240 6.82 15.33 20.45
C LYS A 240 6.86 16.70 21.10
N PHE A 241 6.18 16.83 22.24
CA PHE A 241 6.20 18.02 23.07
C PHE A 241 7.12 17.75 24.24
N ARG A 242 8.16 18.59 24.39
CA ARG A 242 9.18 18.51 25.43
C ARG A 242 9.05 19.71 26.34
N PHE A 243 8.96 19.41 27.62
CA PHE A 243 8.93 20.46 28.67
C PHE A 243 10.23 20.40 29.45
N SER A 244 10.80 21.57 29.72
CA SER A 244 11.99 21.71 30.57
C SER A 244 11.64 22.61 31.74
N GLY A 245 11.87 22.13 32.95
CA GLY A 245 11.59 22.80 34.22
C GLY A 245 12.85 22.99 35.03
N VAL A 246 12.72 22.90 36.36
CA VAL A 246 13.81 23.03 37.32
C VAL A 246 13.79 21.88 38.32
N ALA A 247 14.87 21.11 38.39
CA ALA A 247 14.99 20.02 39.35
C ALA A 247 15.11 20.56 40.78
N ALA A 248 14.48 19.86 41.72
CA ALA A 248 14.62 20.12 43.16
C ALA A 248 14.43 18.82 43.94
N HIS A 249 14.90 18.81 45.18
CA HIS A 249 14.62 17.72 46.10
C HIS A 249 13.15 17.74 46.54
N ALA A 250 12.35 16.78 46.14
CA ALA A 250 10.90 16.79 46.27
C ALA A 250 10.39 16.87 47.72
N ALA A 251 11.19 16.44 48.71
CA ALA A 251 10.83 16.53 50.13
C ALA A 251 11.49 17.71 50.87
N ALA A 252 12.66 18.15 50.43
CA ALA A 252 13.44 19.16 51.17
C ALA A 252 13.23 20.61 50.67
N ALA A 253 12.99 20.80 49.39
CA ALA A 253 12.85 22.12 48.78
C ALA A 253 12.00 22.07 47.49
N PRO A 254 10.78 21.49 47.53
CA PRO A 254 9.94 21.34 46.32
C PRO A 254 9.56 22.72 45.74
N GLU A 255 9.47 23.78 46.55
CA GLU A 255 9.13 25.14 46.12
C GLU A 255 10.17 25.76 45.16
N LYS A 256 11.37 25.19 45.09
CA LYS A 256 12.44 25.60 44.17
C LYS A 256 12.36 24.90 42.81
N GLY A 257 11.56 23.86 42.73
CA GLY A 257 11.37 23.09 41.51
C GLY A 257 10.31 23.67 40.59
N ARG A 258 10.39 23.26 39.31
CA ARG A 258 9.33 23.41 38.29
C ARG A 258 9.23 22.09 37.55
N SER A 259 8.12 21.39 37.75
CA SER A 259 7.98 20.03 37.24
C SER A 259 7.60 20.04 35.77
N ALA A 260 8.48 19.51 34.94
CA ALA A 260 8.18 19.26 33.52
C ALA A 260 7.08 18.19 33.34
N LEU A 261 7.00 17.23 34.27
CA LEU A 261 5.93 16.23 34.26
C LEU A 261 4.56 16.86 34.51
N ASP A 262 4.46 17.83 35.46
CA ASP A 262 3.19 18.52 35.70
C ASP A 262 2.73 19.30 34.46
N ALA A 263 3.66 19.81 33.65
CA ALA A 263 3.32 20.44 32.37
C ALA A 263 2.74 19.41 31.38
N VAL A 264 3.34 18.20 31.27
CA VAL A 264 2.80 17.10 30.46
C VAL A 264 1.41 16.67 30.94
N GLU A 265 1.23 16.49 32.24
CA GLU A 265 -0.06 16.11 32.82
C GLU A 265 -1.12 17.20 32.61
N SER A 266 -0.77 18.47 32.78
CA SER A 266 -1.64 19.63 32.53
C SER A 266 -2.06 19.68 31.05
N MET A 267 -1.12 19.51 30.13
CA MET A 267 -1.42 19.42 28.70
C MET A 267 -2.39 18.25 28.41
N ASN A 268 -2.11 17.06 28.91
CA ASN A 268 -2.94 15.88 28.72
C ASN A 268 -4.35 16.07 29.26
N TYR A 269 -4.46 16.66 30.44
CA TYR A 269 -5.75 16.97 31.06
C TYR A 269 -6.57 17.95 30.22
N MET A 270 -6.00 19.07 29.80
CA MET A 270 -6.68 20.06 28.97
C MET A 270 -7.07 19.49 27.60
N ILE A 271 -6.23 18.64 26.98
CA ILE A 271 -6.58 17.96 25.74
C ILE A 271 -7.77 17.01 25.93
N ASN A 272 -7.83 16.30 27.07
CA ASN A 272 -8.95 15.41 27.36
C ASN A 272 -10.26 16.20 27.53
N LEU A 273 -10.24 17.36 28.15
CA LEU A 273 -11.41 18.26 28.21
C LEU A 273 -11.78 18.80 26.82
N MET A 274 -10.80 19.08 25.97
CA MET A 274 -11.02 19.58 24.61
C MET A 274 -11.77 18.57 23.73
N ARG A 275 -11.66 17.26 24.00
CA ARG A 275 -12.30 16.20 23.21
C ARG A 275 -13.80 16.35 23.09
N GLU A 276 -14.49 16.83 24.16
CA GLU A 276 -15.93 17.10 24.16
C GLU A 276 -16.35 18.20 23.15
N HIS A 277 -15.38 18.96 22.64
CA HIS A 277 -15.59 20.12 21.79
C HIS A 277 -14.90 19.97 20.44
N LEU A 278 -14.77 18.73 19.96
CA LEU A 278 -14.23 18.34 18.65
C LEU A 278 -15.27 17.56 17.85
N PRO A 279 -15.20 17.55 16.52
CA PRO A 279 -16.00 16.67 15.70
C PRO A 279 -15.81 15.20 16.10
N GLU A 280 -16.87 14.41 16.01
CA GLU A 280 -16.86 12.96 16.35
C GLU A 280 -15.82 12.17 15.55
N THR A 281 -15.52 12.63 14.34
CA THR A 281 -14.52 12.03 13.43
C THR A 281 -13.07 12.31 13.83
N ALA A 282 -12.82 13.25 14.78
CA ALA A 282 -11.49 13.53 15.27
C ALA A 282 -10.93 12.39 16.13
N ARG A 283 -9.62 12.15 16.03
CA ARG A 283 -8.90 11.21 16.89
C ARG A 283 -7.65 11.86 17.44
N ILE A 284 -7.50 11.85 18.75
CA ILE A 284 -6.28 12.34 19.43
C ILE A 284 -5.79 11.24 20.36
N HIS A 285 -4.55 10.85 20.20
CA HIS A 285 -3.89 9.85 21.04
C HIS A 285 -2.54 10.38 21.48
N TYR A 286 -2.07 9.93 22.65
CA TYR A 286 -0.74 10.28 23.13
C TYR A 286 -0.15 9.17 24.00
N ILE A 287 1.16 9.21 24.13
CA ILE A 287 1.93 8.46 25.11
C ILE A 287 2.94 9.40 25.78
N ILE A 288 3.18 9.21 27.09
CA ILE A 288 4.29 9.86 27.78
C ILE A 288 5.54 9.03 27.50
N THR A 289 6.51 9.62 26.82
CA THR A 289 7.76 8.94 26.42
C THR A 289 8.88 9.18 27.41
N ASN A 290 8.78 10.27 28.22
CA ASN A 290 9.64 10.54 29.37
C ASN A 290 8.81 11.24 30.45
N GLY A 291 8.78 10.69 31.66
CA GLY A 291 8.09 11.25 32.83
C GLY A 291 9.03 11.61 34.00
N GLY A 292 10.35 11.61 33.78
CA GLY A 292 11.38 11.81 34.81
C GLY A 292 11.96 10.50 35.30
N ASP A 293 12.97 10.59 36.21
CA ASP A 293 13.80 9.44 36.59
C ASP A 293 13.43 8.84 37.96
N ALA A 294 13.07 9.67 38.93
CA ALA A 294 12.80 9.19 40.30
C ALA A 294 11.79 10.12 41.03
N PRO A 295 10.88 9.57 41.85
CA PRO A 295 9.79 10.35 42.47
C PRO A 295 10.26 11.30 43.59
N ASN A 296 11.47 11.16 44.06
CA ASN A 296 12.08 12.08 45.09
C ASN A 296 12.83 13.28 44.48
N ILE A 297 12.78 13.41 43.13
CA ILE A 297 13.35 14.53 42.38
C ILE A 297 12.22 15.16 41.55
N VAL A 298 12.03 16.47 41.65
CA VAL A 298 11.10 17.21 40.74
C VAL A 298 11.64 17.05 39.32
N PRO A 299 10.84 16.47 38.35
CA PRO A 299 11.32 16.20 37.00
C PRO A 299 11.69 17.50 36.25
N GLU A 300 12.95 17.60 35.85
CA GLU A 300 13.44 18.72 35.04
C GLU A 300 13.06 18.59 33.58
N ASN A 301 12.93 17.37 33.05
CA ASN A 301 12.59 17.09 31.66
C ASN A 301 11.48 16.06 31.58
N ALA A 302 10.49 16.33 30.70
CA ALA A 302 9.45 15.38 30.36
C ALA A 302 9.06 15.53 28.88
N GLU A 303 8.62 14.41 28.26
CA GLU A 303 8.20 14.38 26.87
C GLU A 303 6.89 13.61 26.72
N VAL A 304 5.98 14.15 25.90
CA VAL A 304 4.76 13.50 25.48
C VAL A 304 4.66 13.52 23.97
N TYR A 305 4.29 12.37 23.36
CA TYR A 305 4.16 12.21 21.93
C TYR A 305 2.69 12.11 21.54
N TYR A 306 2.21 13.02 20.68
CA TYR A 306 0.83 13.17 20.25
C TYR A 306 0.63 12.80 18.80
N TYR A 307 -0.51 12.13 18.52
CA TYR A 307 -1.12 11.94 17.20
C TYR A 307 -2.48 12.62 17.17
N VAL A 308 -2.71 13.45 16.14
CA VAL A 308 -4.01 14.08 15.87
C VAL A 308 -4.43 13.72 14.46
N ARG A 309 -5.65 13.21 14.31
CA ARG A 309 -6.17 12.72 13.03
C ARG A 309 -7.57 13.26 12.77
N HIS A 310 -7.87 13.55 11.49
CA HIS A 310 -9.19 13.92 11.02
C HIS A 310 -9.31 13.62 9.52
N PRO A 311 -10.50 13.23 8.97
CA PRO A 311 -10.66 13.03 7.52
C PRO A 311 -10.52 14.33 6.71
N ASP A 312 -10.95 15.47 7.26
CA ASP A 312 -10.80 16.79 6.64
C ASP A 312 -9.52 17.48 7.13
N VAL A 313 -8.70 17.96 6.17
CA VAL A 313 -7.40 18.58 6.45
C VAL A 313 -7.54 19.94 7.13
N ASP A 314 -8.52 20.74 6.73
CA ASP A 314 -8.71 22.07 7.28
C ASP A 314 -9.19 21.99 8.75
N GLU A 315 -10.02 21.00 9.05
CA GLU A 315 -10.42 20.71 10.43
C GLU A 315 -9.24 20.16 11.25
N LEU A 316 -8.41 19.28 10.68
CA LEU A 316 -7.18 18.84 11.34
C LEU A 316 -6.29 20.03 11.74
N GLU A 317 -6.10 21.00 10.84
CA GLU A 317 -5.30 22.21 11.11
C GLU A 317 -5.92 23.06 12.24
N ARG A 318 -7.25 23.20 12.27
CA ARG A 318 -7.96 23.90 13.36
C ARG A 318 -7.77 23.21 14.71
N ILE A 319 -7.90 21.87 14.73
CA ILE A 319 -7.66 21.09 15.94
C ILE A 319 -6.21 21.19 16.38
N TRP A 320 -5.27 21.09 15.43
CA TRP A 320 -3.85 21.19 15.70
C TRP A 320 -3.46 22.52 16.34
N ALA A 321 -3.98 23.62 15.82
CA ALA A 321 -3.75 24.95 16.40
C ALA A 321 -4.24 25.05 17.86
N ARG A 322 -5.31 24.31 18.21
CA ARG A 322 -5.79 24.23 19.60
C ARG A 322 -4.85 23.38 20.47
N VAL A 323 -4.31 22.26 19.93
CA VAL A 323 -3.32 21.43 20.64
C VAL A 323 -2.08 22.25 20.98
N ILE A 324 -1.56 23.07 20.06
CA ILE A 324 -0.43 23.95 20.32
C ILE A 324 -0.75 24.95 21.44
N LYS A 325 -1.91 25.61 21.40
CA LYS A 325 -2.33 26.55 22.46
C LYS A 325 -2.43 25.89 23.85
N VAL A 326 -2.88 24.64 23.89
CA VAL A 326 -2.92 23.87 25.14
C VAL A 326 -1.53 23.56 25.64
N ALA A 327 -0.58 23.19 24.78
CA ALA A 327 0.81 22.98 25.18
C ALA A 327 1.46 24.27 25.71
N GLU A 328 1.23 25.41 25.05
CA GLU A 328 1.69 26.74 25.51
C GLU A 328 1.08 27.10 26.85
N ALA A 329 -0.22 26.89 27.05
CA ALA A 329 -0.91 27.14 28.30
C ALA A 329 -0.37 26.26 29.45
N ALA A 330 -0.05 25.01 29.19
CA ALA A 330 0.55 24.10 30.15
C ALA A 330 1.94 24.63 30.60
N ALA A 331 2.77 25.04 29.64
CA ALA A 331 4.09 25.60 29.94
C ALA A 331 4.00 26.88 30.78
N ILE A 332 3.08 27.80 30.43
CA ILE A 332 2.85 29.02 31.16
C ILE A 332 2.39 28.72 32.60
N GLY A 333 1.41 27.82 32.76
CA GLY A 333 0.83 27.52 34.09
C GLY A 333 1.79 26.79 35.03
N THR A 334 2.77 26.08 34.49
CA THR A 334 3.78 25.33 35.27
C THR A 334 5.14 26.02 35.33
N GLU A 335 5.26 27.21 34.74
CA GLU A 335 6.53 27.96 34.62
C GLU A 335 7.68 27.11 34.00
N THR A 336 7.36 26.33 32.99
CA THR A 336 8.31 25.50 32.24
C THR A 336 8.54 26.04 30.83
N ILE A 337 9.57 25.54 30.13
CA ILE A 337 9.87 25.87 28.75
C ILE A 337 9.34 24.78 27.85
N LEU A 338 8.57 25.15 26.81
CA LEU A 338 8.05 24.26 25.80
C LEU A 338 8.91 24.29 24.53
N GLU A 339 9.32 23.12 24.07
CA GLU A 339 9.77 22.88 22.69
C GLU A 339 8.92 21.77 22.07
N TYR A 340 8.72 21.80 20.75
CA TYR A 340 8.06 20.69 20.09
C TYR A 340 8.65 20.43 18.70
N GLU A 341 8.62 19.16 18.30
CA GLU A 341 9.13 18.67 17.03
C GLU A 341 8.01 17.96 16.29
N ILE A 342 7.67 18.46 15.08
CA ILE A 342 6.72 17.79 14.19
C ILE A 342 7.39 16.51 13.66
N MET A 343 6.80 15.37 13.97
CA MET A 343 7.28 14.06 13.50
C MET A 343 6.77 13.74 12.11
N HIS A 344 5.46 13.93 11.88
CA HIS A 344 4.87 13.82 10.55
C HIS A 344 3.59 14.65 10.41
N ALA A 345 3.26 14.95 9.14
CA ALA A 345 2.05 15.63 8.74
C ALA A 345 1.62 15.09 7.36
N ASN A 346 0.67 14.17 7.34
CA ASN A 346 0.20 13.48 6.16
C ASN A 346 -1.19 13.97 5.77
N ARG A 347 -1.42 14.10 4.45
CA ARG A 347 -2.76 14.28 3.89
C ARG A 347 -3.44 12.93 3.72
N PRO A 348 -4.79 12.88 3.66
CA PRO A 348 -5.51 11.65 3.38
C PRO A 348 -5.27 11.19 1.93
N LEU A 349 -5.57 9.93 1.67
CA LEU A 349 -5.63 9.42 0.30
C LEU A 349 -6.69 10.18 -0.49
N LEU A 350 -6.37 10.54 -1.73
CA LEU A 350 -7.29 11.15 -2.67
C LEU A 350 -7.92 10.02 -3.50
N PRO A 351 -9.21 9.70 -3.31
CA PRO A 351 -9.90 8.69 -4.09
C PRO A 351 -9.89 9.01 -5.59
N ASN A 352 -9.69 7.97 -6.41
CA ASN A 352 -9.76 8.07 -7.87
C ASN A 352 -10.70 6.99 -8.40
N LEU A 353 -11.97 7.33 -8.57
CA LEU A 353 -13.03 6.42 -9.00
C LEU A 353 -12.69 5.65 -10.30
N PRO A 354 -12.24 6.30 -11.39
CA PRO A 354 -11.92 5.59 -12.62
C PRO A 354 -10.82 4.53 -12.45
N LEU A 355 -9.75 4.85 -11.71
CA LEU A 355 -8.67 3.90 -11.45
C LEU A 355 -9.12 2.78 -10.50
N ALA A 356 -9.87 3.10 -9.46
CA ALA A 356 -10.39 2.11 -8.53
C ALA A 356 -11.33 1.11 -9.23
N ASN A 357 -12.23 1.60 -10.10
CA ASN A 357 -13.10 0.73 -10.89
C ASN A 357 -12.28 -0.21 -11.80
N LEU A 358 -11.25 0.31 -12.48
CA LEU A 358 -10.37 -0.51 -13.31
C LEU A 358 -9.66 -1.58 -12.48
N VAL A 359 -9.18 -1.25 -11.28
CA VAL A 359 -8.56 -2.21 -10.36
C VAL A 359 -9.57 -3.27 -9.93
N SER A 360 -10.82 -2.88 -9.61
CA SER A 360 -11.90 -3.81 -9.25
C SER A 360 -12.19 -4.80 -10.38
N GLU A 361 -12.29 -4.32 -11.63
CA GLU A 361 -12.45 -5.18 -12.80
C GLU A 361 -11.30 -6.20 -12.91
N LYS A 362 -10.05 -5.76 -12.70
CA LYS A 362 -8.88 -6.65 -12.75
C LYS A 362 -8.82 -7.63 -11.58
N LEU A 363 -9.17 -7.22 -10.38
CA LEU A 363 -9.31 -8.12 -9.23
C LEU A 363 -10.34 -9.23 -9.51
N ASN A 364 -11.48 -8.90 -10.11
CA ASN A 364 -12.49 -9.89 -10.49
C ASN A 364 -11.99 -10.86 -11.57
N GLN A 365 -11.10 -10.43 -12.47
CA GLN A 365 -10.47 -11.29 -13.47
C GLN A 365 -9.43 -12.25 -12.86
N VAL A 366 -8.62 -11.77 -11.91
CA VAL A 366 -7.60 -12.56 -11.22
C VAL A 366 -8.24 -13.51 -10.21
N GLY A 367 -9.29 -13.06 -9.52
CA GLY A 367 -9.96 -13.80 -8.47
C GLY A 367 -9.29 -13.65 -7.11
N GLY A 368 -9.86 -14.33 -6.12
CA GLY A 368 -9.35 -14.34 -4.75
C GLY A 368 -8.26 -15.39 -4.51
N VAL A 369 -7.79 -15.46 -3.28
CA VAL A 369 -6.72 -16.38 -2.87
C VAL A 369 -7.29 -17.75 -2.50
N TYR A 370 -6.65 -18.82 -2.96
CA TYR A 370 -7.05 -20.21 -2.68
C TYR A 370 -5.92 -20.93 -1.95
N TYR A 371 -6.17 -21.31 -0.72
CA TYR A 371 -5.22 -22.04 0.11
C TYR A 371 -5.21 -23.53 -0.22
N ASN A 372 -4.03 -24.13 -0.31
CA ASN A 372 -3.86 -25.57 -0.30
C ASN A 372 -4.20 -26.18 1.07
N LYS A 373 -4.03 -27.50 1.24
CA LYS A 373 -4.37 -28.18 2.50
C LYS A 373 -3.51 -27.73 3.67
N GLU A 374 -2.21 -27.56 3.46
CA GLU A 374 -1.25 -27.15 4.51
C GLU A 374 -1.48 -25.72 4.92
N GLU A 375 -1.65 -24.81 3.97
CA GLU A 375 -1.99 -23.41 4.18
C GLU A 375 -3.34 -23.26 4.91
N THR A 376 -4.34 -24.10 4.53
CA THR A 376 -5.64 -24.12 5.23
C THR A 376 -5.50 -24.54 6.70
N VAL A 377 -4.65 -25.53 7.00
CA VAL A 377 -4.37 -25.96 8.39
C VAL A 377 -3.69 -24.83 9.14
N PHE A 378 -2.68 -24.19 8.55
CA PHE A 378 -2.00 -23.05 9.15
C PHE A 378 -2.96 -21.89 9.43
N ALA A 379 -3.77 -21.50 8.44
CA ALA A 379 -4.75 -20.43 8.55
C ALA A 379 -5.79 -20.70 9.67
N LYS A 380 -6.30 -21.95 9.78
CA LYS A 380 -7.22 -22.34 10.86
C LYS A 380 -6.56 -22.24 12.24
N SER A 381 -5.32 -22.68 12.35
CA SER A 381 -4.57 -22.62 13.61
C SER A 381 -4.29 -21.17 14.02
N LEU A 382 -3.88 -20.33 13.08
CA LEU A 382 -3.68 -18.90 13.30
C LEU A 382 -4.99 -18.20 13.68
N ARG A 383 -6.07 -18.48 12.95
CA ARG A 383 -7.41 -17.94 13.20
C ARG A 383 -7.90 -18.24 14.61
N ALA A 384 -7.60 -19.42 15.14
CA ALA A 384 -7.96 -19.81 16.49
C ALA A 384 -7.25 -19.02 17.60
N THR A 385 -6.19 -18.27 17.27
CA THR A 385 -5.47 -17.39 18.22
C THR A 385 -6.03 -15.95 18.25
N ILE A 386 -7.03 -15.64 17.44
CA ILE A 386 -7.61 -14.31 17.31
C ILE A 386 -8.99 -14.30 17.96
N ASP A 387 -9.17 -13.54 19.04
CA ASP A 387 -10.41 -13.53 19.84
C ASP A 387 -11.62 -12.99 19.07
N HIS A 388 -11.45 -11.91 18.30
CA HIS A 388 -12.53 -11.24 17.58
C HIS A 388 -12.10 -10.91 16.14
N PRO A 389 -11.99 -11.90 15.28
CA PRO A 389 -11.55 -11.66 13.90
C PRO A 389 -12.66 -11.00 13.08
N ASN A 390 -12.27 -10.07 12.25
CA ASN A 390 -13.18 -9.29 11.41
C ASN A 390 -13.86 -10.12 10.32
N ARG A 391 -13.21 -11.20 9.87
CA ARG A 391 -13.67 -12.03 8.74
C ARG A 391 -13.56 -13.52 9.05
N ASP A 392 -14.41 -14.31 8.43
CA ASP A 392 -14.34 -15.76 8.47
C ASP A 392 -13.34 -16.31 7.45
N LEU A 393 -12.74 -17.47 7.75
CA LEU A 393 -11.96 -18.21 6.77
C LEU A 393 -12.84 -18.60 5.59
N GLY A 394 -12.32 -18.42 4.37
CA GLY A 394 -13.04 -18.56 3.11
C GLY A 394 -13.38 -17.22 2.48
N SER A 395 -13.35 -16.12 3.24
CA SER A 395 -13.57 -14.76 2.71
C SER A 395 -12.40 -14.29 1.81
N GLU A 396 -11.21 -14.88 1.95
CA GLU A 396 -10.05 -14.60 1.09
C GLU A 396 -10.28 -14.97 -0.38
N LYS A 397 -11.26 -15.81 -0.67
CA LYS A 397 -11.66 -16.18 -2.04
C LYS A 397 -12.55 -15.15 -2.70
N ASN A 398 -13.14 -14.26 -1.92
CA ASN A 398 -14.13 -13.32 -2.40
C ASN A 398 -13.49 -11.99 -2.74
N ILE A 399 -13.90 -11.40 -3.87
CA ILE A 399 -13.65 -9.99 -4.17
C ILE A 399 -14.84 -9.21 -3.61
N GLN A 400 -14.58 -8.13 -2.87
CA GLN A 400 -15.63 -7.28 -2.34
C GLN A 400 -16.36 -6.57 -3.47
N PRO A 401 -17.68 -6.36 -3.36
CA PRO A 401 -18.40 -5.48 -4.28
C PRO A 401 -17.74 -4.10 -4.32
N PHE A 402 -17.69 -3.52 -5.53
CA PHE A 402 -17.19 -2.16 -5.68
C PHE A 402 -18.21 -1.16 -5.11
N GLU A 403 -17.79 -0.36 -4.15
CA GLU A 403 -18.60 0.71 -3.53
C GLU A 403 -17.96 2.06 -3.87
N GLU A 404 -18.78 3.02 -4.37
CA GLU A 404 -18.36 4.38 -4.72
C GLU A 404 -18.22 5.31 -3.51
#